data_8a73c79879f6c57411eebb1a74657a72
#
_entry.id   8a73c79879f6c57411eebb1a74657a72
#
_cell.length_a   1.000
_cell.length_b   1.000
_cell.length_c   1.000
_cell.angle_alpha   90.00
_cell.angle_beta   90.00
_cell.angle_gamma   90.00
#
_symmetry.space_group_name_H-M   'P 1'
#
loop_
_entity.id
_entity.type
_entity.pdbx_description
1 polymer ?
#
loop_
_entity_poly.entity_id
_entity_poly.type
_entity_poly.pdbx_seq_one_letter_code
_entity_poly.pdbx_strand_id
1 'polypeptide(L)'
;EDKNAYLIDMSEAELMGDKLHFNQVSAEYMGKQVYEQIKKTLSDDPHVYVAKYKGDRVCAISYTFDDGLAEHSTVAAPELEKRGFRGTFWVCGYYTEQGASAKVPRMTWDELREMSKKGHEVSSHSWAHKNAKRLTIEQVKSEIEKNDSAIYTNIGIVPRTYCYPYNYKTEEIVSMASKGRVATRTKQISIGGKSTPERFDKWLKDLMKAEDWGVGMTHGINYGYDAFKSPSLFWEHLDKVKSMEDQIWVGTFCEVASYIKEREEIQLKVSNKKNGMTITPKLKLDRKLFAEPLTMVIQGETMNGILVKQGRKELPVYINGNKVMFDFNPYGGTIKIHFN
;
A
#
# COMPACT_ATOMS: atom_id res chain seq x y z
N GLU A 1 11.22 -22.13 -9.24
CA GLU A 1 10.13 -22.92 -9.86
C GLU A 1 8.84 -22.12 -9.70
N ASP A 2 8.18 -21.80 -10.81
CA ASP A 2 6.89 -21.10 -10.80
C ASP A 2 5.83 -22.04 -10.23
N LYS A 3 5.27 -21.70 -9.08
CA LYS A 3 4.24 -22.52 -8.39
C LYS A 3 2.93 -22.64 -9.18
N ASN A 4 2.80 -21.89 -10.27
CA ASN A 4 1.64 -21.90 -11.17
C ASN A 4 1.92 -22.62 -12.49
N ALA A 5 3.07 -23.25 -12.64
CA ALA A 5 3.36 -24.06 -13.81
C ALA A 5 2.74 -25.46 -13.65
N TYR A 6 1.96 -25.89 -14.63
CA TYR A 6 1.32 -27.20 -14.67
C TYR A 6 1.96 -28.03 -15.78
N LEU A 7 2.31 -29.26 -15.44
CA LEU A 7 2.79 -30.24 -16.43
C LEU A 7 1.56 -30.86 -17.11
N ILE A 8 1.48 -30.73 -18.44
CA ILE A 8 0.44 -31.38 -19.24
C ILE A 8 1.09 -32.56 -19.94
N ASP A 9 0.53 -33.75 -19.73
CA ASP A 9 1.00 -34.97 -20.41
C ASP A 9 0.62 -34.92 -21.90
N MET A 10 1.65 -34.95 -22.74
CA MET A 10 1.53 -34.87 -24.18
C MET A 10 2.04 -36.16 -24.85
N SER A 11 2.20 -37.25 -24.10
CA SER A 11 2.77 -38.53 -24.58
C SER A 11 2.00 -39.15 -25.75
N GLU A 12 0.70 -38.86 -25.88
CA GLU A 12 -0.16 -39.33 -26.96
C GLU A 12 -0.28 -38.38 -28.15
N ALA A 13 0.41 -37.21 -28.09
CA ALA A 13 0.37 -36.25 -29.19
C ALA A 13 1.30 -36.66 -30.35
N GLU A 14 0.77 -36.68 -31.56
CA GLU A 14 1.51 -36.99 -32.76
C GLU A 14 1.87 -35.71 -33.53
N LEU A 15 3.09 -35.69 -34.09
CA LEU A 15 3.53 -34.63 -34.96
C LEU A 15 3.11 -34.88 -36.40
N MET A 16 2.93 -33.82 -37.18
CA MET A 16 2.79 -33.88 -38.62
C MET A 16 4.07 -34.45 -39.28
N GLY A 17 3.97 -34.75 -40.57
CA GLY A 17 5.11 -35.31 -41.33
C GLY A 17 6.38 -34.45 -41.34
N ASP A 18 6.26 -33.14 -41.07
CA ASP A 18 7.37 -32.21 -40.91
C ASP A 18 8.08 -32.32 -39.54
N LYS A 19 7.53 -33.10 -38.61
CA LYS A 19 8.00 -33.27 -37.22
C LYS A 19 8.11 -31.98 -36.38
N LEU A 20 7.45 -30.92 -36.83
CA LEU A 20 7.46 -29.59 -36.16
C LEU A 20 6.07 -29.16 -35.70
N HIS A 21 5.02 -29.58 -36.41
CA HIS A 21 3.66 -29.21 -36.11
C HIS A 21 2.83 -30.41 -35.68
N PHE A 22 1.87 -30.18 -34.79
CA PHE A 22 0.89 -31.19 -34.41
C PHE A 22 -0.17 -31.32 -35.52
N ASN A 23 -0.61 -32.56 -35.80
CA ASN A 23 -1.77 -32.79 -36.66
C ASN A 23 -3.07 -32.35 -35.96
N GLN A 24 -4.19 -32.30 -36.67
CA GLN A 24 -5.48 -31.85 -36.13
C GLN A 24 -5.92 -32.68 -34.91
N VAL A 25 -5.72 -34.00 -34.93
CA VAL A 25 -6.08 -34.91 -33.84
C VAL A 25 -5.27 -34.58 -32.57
N SER A 26 -3.97 -34.34 -32.75
CA SER A 26 -3.10 -33.95 -31.64
C SER A 26 -3.40 -32.55 -31.12
N ALA A 27 -3.79 -31.61 -31.97
CA ALA A 27 -4.23 -30.28 -31.55
C ALA A 27 -5.55 -30.35 -30.73
N GLU A 28 -6.49 -31.20 -31.12
CA GLU A 28 -7.72 -31.45 -30.36
C GLU A 28 -7.42 -32.15 -29.03
N TYR A 29 -6.52 -33.12 -29.03
CA TYR A 29 -6.03 -33.79 -27.81
C TYR A 29 -5.39 -32.78 -26.84
N MET A 30 -4.49 -31.92 -27.33
CA MET A 30 -3.88 -30.85 -26.55
C MET A 30 -4.95 -29.92 -25.97
N GLY A 31 -5.89 -29.46 -26.80
CA GLY A 31 -7.00 -28.61 -26.37
C GLY A 31 -7.79 -29.24 -25.24
N LYS A 32 -8.08 -30.54 -25.36
CA LYS A 32 -8.77 -31.31 -24.29
C LYS A 32 -7.94 -31.43 -23.03
N GLN A 33 -6.64 -31.71 -23.11
CA GLN A 33 -5.75 -31.81 -21.96
C GLN A 33 -5.65 -30.46 -21.22
N VAL A 34 -5.48 -29.37 -22.00
CA VAL A 34 -5.47 -28.01 -21.45
C VAL A 34 -6.81 -27.69 -20.78
N TYR A 35 -7.93 -28.00 -21.43
CA TYR A 35 -9.27 -27.80 -20.86
C TYR A 35 -9.49 -28.57 -19.58
N GLU A 36 -9.16 -29.87 -19.52
CA GLU A 36 -9.29 -30.68 -18.30
C GLU A 36 -8.34 -30.22 -17.19
N GLN A 37 -7.12 -29.76 -17.54
CA GLN A 37 -6.21 -29.18 -16.57
C GLN A 37 -6.75 -27.84 -16.03
N ILE A 38 -7.26 -26.97 -16.90
CA ILE A 38 -7.92 -25.73 -16.51
C ILE A 38 -9.12 -26.03 -15.60
N LYS A 39 -9.98 -26.98 -16.01
CA LYS A 39 -11.14 -27.40 -15.22
C LYS A 39 -10.75 -28.00 -13.86
N LYS A 40 -9.69 -28.78 -13.79
CA LYS A 40 -9.13 -29.33 -12.55
C LYS A 40 -8.49 -28.25 -11.68
N THR A 41 -7.91 -27.21 -12.30
CA THR A 41 -7.31 -26.07 -11.62
C THR A 41 -8.37 -25.07 -11.19
N LEU A 42 -9.41 -24.91 -11.99
CA LEU A 42 -10.65 -24.21 -11.65
C LEU A 42 -11.59 -25.17 -10.90
N SER A 43 -11.06 -25.95 -9.92
CA SER A 43 -11.89 -26.80 -9.07
C SER A 43 -13.09 -26.00 -8.57
N ASP A 44 -14.25 -26.64 -8.35
CA ASP A 44 -15.47 -26.03 -7.78
C ASP A 44 -15.24 -25.43 -6.38
N ASP A 45 -14.03 -25.60 -5.83
CA ASP A 45 -13.58 -24.98 -4.60
C ASP A 45 -13.28 -23.49 -4.83
N PRO A 46 -13.88 -22.60 -4.05
CA PRO A 46 -13.63 -21.17 -4.17
C PRO A 46 -12.16 -20.83 -4.01
N HIS A 47 -11.63 -20.03 -4.95
CA HIS A 47 -10.27 -19.54 -4.85
C HIS A 47 -10.18 -18.46 -3.76
N VAL A 48 -9.36 -18.71 -2.73
CA VAL A 48 -9.22 -17.86 -1.55
C VAL A 48 -7.83 -17.24 -1.53
N TYR A 49 -7.76 -15.90 -1.53
CA TYR A 49 -6.49 -15.18 -1.47
C TYR A 49 -6.61 -13.84 -0.72
N VAL A 50 -5.48 -13.28 -0.31
CA VAL A 50 -5.42 -11.89 0.17
C VAL A 50 -5.16 -10.99 -1.02
N ALA A 51 -6.02 -9.98 -1.18
CA ALA A 51 -5.92 -9.01 -2.27
C ALA A 51 -4.54 -8.33 -2.32
N LYS A 52 -4.06 -8.01 -3.53
CA LYS A 52 -2.77 -7.33 -3.73
C LYS A 52 -2.74 -5.98 -3.02
N TYR A 53 -3.83 -5.23 -3.11
CA TYR A 53 -4.08 -3.99 -2.39
C TYR A 53 -5.46 -4.02 -1.74
N LYS A 54 -5.65 -3.19 -0.72
CA LYS A 54 -6.88 -3.10 0.06
C LYS A 54 -8.10 -2.91 -0.84
N GLY A 55 -9.15 -3.71 -0.61
CA GLY A 55 -10.37 -3.70 -1.40
C GLY A 55 -10.24 -4.30 -2.80
N ASP A 56 -9.25 -5.18 -3.03
CA ASP A 56 -8.93 -5.82 -4.33
C ASP A 56 -8.67 -4.81 -5.47
N ARG A 57 -8.05 -3.68 -5.11
CA ARG A 57 -7.70 -2.63 -6.06
C ARG A 57 -6.47 -3.00 -6.87
N VAL A 58 -6.35 -2.43 -8.07
CA VAL A 58 -5.29 -2.73 -9.03
C VAL A 58 -3.94 -2.19 -8.56
N CYS A 59 -3.93 -0.99 -8.00
CA CYS A 59 -2.71 -0.33 -7.54
C CYS A 59 -2.97 0.52 -6.29
N ALA A 60 -1.89 1.03 -5.67
CA ALA A 60 -1.98 1.94 -4.54
C ALA A 60 -1.20 3.24 -4.79
N ILE A 61 -1.62 4.32 -4.15
CA ILE A 61 -0.91 5.60 -4.16
C ILE A 61 -0.77 6.10 -2.72
N SER A 62 0.44 6.58 -2.37
CA SER A 62 0.68 7.37 -1.17
C SER A 62 1.16 8.76 -1.55
N TYR A 63 0.41 9.79 -1.13
CA TYR A 63 0.82 11.18 -1.24
C TYR A 63 1.64 11.57 -0.02
N THR A 64 2.85 12.06 -0.24
CA THR A 64 3.83 12.32 0.82
C THR A 64 4.37 13.74 0.73
N PHE A 65 4.47 14.38 1.89
CA PHE A 65 4.81 15.80 2.04
C PHE A 65 6.01 15.94 2.97
N ASP A 66 7.07 16.52 2.48
CA ASP A 66 8.34 16.64 3.20
C ASP A 66 8.45 18.01 3.91
N ASP A 67 9.28 18.08 4.94
CA ASP A 67 9.72 19.29 5.66
C ASP A 67 8.69 19.94 6.61
N GLY A 68 7.45 19.51 6.66
CA GLY A 68 6.47 20.02 7.61
C GLY A 68 6.08 21.50 7.40
N LEU A 69 5.84 21.95 6.15
CA LEU A 69 5.40 23.32 5.85
C LEU A 69 4.02 23.60 6.48
N ALA A 70 3.75 24.85 6.89
CA ALA A 70 2.48 25.23 7.51
C ALA A 70 1.28 24.98 6.58
N GLU A 71 1.44 25.13 5.27
CA GLU A 71 0.36 24.84 4.30
C GLU A 71 0.00 23.35 4.18
N HIS A 72 0.80 22.46 4.77
CA HIS A 72 0.42 21.05 4.82
C HIS A 72 -0.82 20.83 5.69
N SER A 73 -0.94 21.55 6.83
CA SER A 73 -2.11 21.51 7.72
C SER A 73 -3.27 22.34 7.19
N THR A 74 -2.99 23.49 6.57
CA THR A 74 -4.02 24.47 6.19
C THR A 74 -4.54 24.30 4.76
N VAL A 75 -3.81 23.63 3.90
CA VAL A 75 -4.15 23.47 2.47
C VAL A 75 -4.14 21.99 2.05
N ALA A 76 -2.99 21.29 2.16
CA ALA A 76 -2.84 19.94 1.60
C ALA A 76 -3.74 18.91 2.30
N ALA A 77 -3.72 18.87 3.64
CA ALA A 77 -4.54 17.91 4.40
C ALA A 77 -6.04 18.13 4.18
N PRO A 78 -6.60 19.37 4.25
CA PRO A 78 -8.00 19.60 3.93
C PRO A 78 -8.40 19.17 2.51
N GLU A 79 -7.55 19.38 1.51
CA GLU A 79 -7.85 18.97 0.14
C GLU A 79 -7.84 17.44 -0.04
N LEU A 80 -6.96 16.74 0.69
CA LEU A 80 -7.01 15.27 0.76
C LEU A 80 -8.27 14.79 1.50
N GLU A 81 -8.59 15.40 2.65
CA GLU A 81 -9.75 15.05 3.49
C GLU A 81 -11.07 15.18 2.73
N LYS A 82 -11.26 16.25 1.93
CA LYS A 82 -12.44 16.45 1.06
C LYS A 82 -12.72 15.27 0.15
N ARG A 83 -11.68 14.54 -0.25
CA ARG A 83 -11.76 13.36 -1.13
C ARG A 83 -11.78 12.04 -0.37
N GLY A 84 -11.77 12.09 0.97
CA GLY A 84 -11.68 10.92 1.82
C GLY A 84 -10.26 10.32 1.89
N PHE A 85 -9.25 11.02 1.37
CA PHE A 85 -7.87 10.58 1.37
C PHE A 85 -7.12 10.99 2.63
N ARG A 86 -6.03 10.27 2.93
CA ARG A 86 -5.06 10.62 3.96
C ARG A 86 -3.67 10.65 3.33
N GLY A 87 -2.82 11.54 3.82
CA GLY A 87 -1.44 11.68 3.36
C GLY A 87 -0.44 11.39 4.46
N THR A 88 0.83 11.33 4.07
CA THR A 88 1.97 11.16 4.97
C THR A 88 2.76 12.45 5.03
N PHE A 89 3.01 12.94 6.23
CA PHE A 89 3.73 14.18 6.50
C PHE A 89 5.00 13.87 7.28
N TRP A 90 6.14 13.96 6.61
CA TRP A 90 7.43 13.78 7.24
C TRP A 90 7.98 15.10 7.74
N VAL A 91 8.22 15.17 9.04
CA VAL A 91 8.53 16.42 9.72
C VAL A 91 9.91 16.40 10.35
N CYS A 92 10.54 17.59 10.38
CA CYS A 92 11.77 17.85 11.09
C CYS A 92 11.43 18.63 12.35
N GLY A 93 11.66 18.05 13.54
CA GLY A 93 11.29 18.67 14.81
C GLY A 93 11.90 20.04 15.02
N TYR A 94 13.16 20.23 14.59
CA TYR A 94 13.82 21.54 14.64
C TYR A 94 13.04 22.64 13.88
N TYR A 95 12.47 22.32 12.72
CA TYR A 95 11.65 23.24 11.97
C TYR A 95 10.29 23.48 12.64
N THR A 96 9.69 22.42 13.15
CA THR A 96 8.42 22.49 13.88
C THR A 96 8.52 23.36 15.14
N GLU A 97 9.65 23.34 15.86
CA GLU A 97 9.91 24.24 17.00
C GLU A 97 9.97 25.72 16.60
N GLN A 98 10.38 26.04 15.39
CA GLN A 98 10.37 27.40 14.87
C GLN A 98 8.96 27.84 14.44
N GLY A 99 8.11 26.91 14.00
CA GLY A 99 6.72 27.13 13.64
C GLY A 99 6.52 28.27 12.64
N ALA A 100 5.57 29.14 12.90
CA ALA A 100 5.23 30.27 12.03
C ALA A 100 6.33 31.35 11.94
N SER A 101 7.28 31.39 12.88
CA SER A 101 8.39 32.36 12.89
C SER A 101 9.56 31.96 11.98
N ALA A 102 9.55 30.73 11.42
CA ALA A 102 10.56 30.32 10.46
C ALA A 102 10.49 31.17 9.18
N LYS A 103 11.64 31.32 8.50
CA LYS A 103 11.71 31.98 7.18
C LYS A 103 10.70 31.42 6.17
N VAL A 104 10.48 30.12 6.21
CA VAL A 104 9.37 29.44 5.56
C VAL A 104 8.50 28.85 6.67
N PRO A 105 7.24 29.30 6.85
CA PRO A 105 6.38 28.88 7.93
C PRO A 105 6.25 27.35 8.01
N ARG A 106 6.29 26.82 9.22
CA ARG A 106 6.21 25.38 9.52
C ARG A 106 5.01 25.08 10.39
N MET A 107 4.53 23.83 10.30
CA MET A 107 3.49 23.34 11.21
C MET A 107 3.97 23.33 12.65
N THR A 108 3.06 23.64 13.54
CA THR A 108 3.22 23.51 14.99
C THR A 108 2.96 22.08 15.44
N TRP A 109 3.41 21.71 16.65
CA TRP A 109 3.12 20.41 17.24
C TRP A 109 1.60 20.17 17.45
N ASP A 110 0.82 21.23 17.70
CA ASP A 110 -0.63 21.13 17.84
C ASP A 110 -1.32 20.81 16.51
N GLU A 111 -0.93 21.46 15.42
CA GLU A 111 -1.43 21.15 14.09
C GLU A 111 -1.09 19.69 13.69
N LEU A 112 0.12 19.24 13.96
CA LEU A 112 0.54 17.86 13.69
C LEU A 112 -0.28 16.85 14.52
N ARG A 113 -0.57 17.17 15.78
CA ARG A 113 -1.43 16.34 16.64
C ARG A 113 -2.84 16.22 16.07
N GLU A 114 -3.43 17.35 15.64
CA GLU A 114 -4.77 17.33 15.04
C GLU A 114 -4.80 16.57 13.70
N MET A 115 -3.78 16.72 12.85
CA MET A 115 -3.67 15.94 11.62
C MET A 115 -3.57 14.43 11.89
N SER A 116 -2.80 14.04 12.90
CA SER A 116 -2.68 12.63 13.31
C SER A 116 -4.02 12.08 13.80
N LYS A 117 -4.80 12.83 14.59
CA LYS A 117 -6.16 12.44 15.02
C LYS A 117 -7.14 12.25 13.87
N LYS A 118 -6.94 12.97 12.78
CA LYS A 118 -7.75 12.85 11.56
C LYS A 118 -7.30 11.66 10.67
N GLY A 119 -6.28 10.92 11.08
CA GLY A 119 -5.79 9.74 10.39
C GLY A 119 -4.69 10.00 9.36
N HIS A 120 -4.15 11.21 9.28
CA HIS A 120 -2.92 11.43 8.51
C HIS A 120 -1.73 10.81 9.23
N GLU A 121 -0.78 10.32 8.47
CA GLU A 121 0.49 9.86 9.02
C GLU A 121 1.41 11.05 9.26
N VAL A 122 1.86 11.22 10.50
CA VAL A 122 2.95 12.12 10.88
C VAL A 122 4.15 11.26 11.24
N SER A 123 5.28 11.46 10.55
CA SER A 123 6.46 10.61 10.75
C SER A 123 7.77 11.39 10.57
N SER A 124 8.89 10.70 10.69
CA SER A 124 10.21 11.30 10.94
C SER A 124 10.97 11.63 9.65
N HIS A 125 11.48 12.87 9.57
CA HIS A 125 12.38 13.36 8.52
C HIS A 125 13.72 13.88 9.09
N SER A 126 14.24 13.20 10.12
CA SER A 126 15.41 13.68 10.87
C SER A 126 15.10 14.95 11.69
N TRP A 127 15.97 15.26 12.67
CA TRP A 127 15.76 16.41 13.55
C TRP A 127 15.88 17.75 12.83
N ALA A 128 17.03 18.01 12.20
CA ALA A 128 17.38 19.32 11.66
C ALA A 128 17.65 19.30 10.14
N HIS A 129 17.15 18.29 9.44
CA HIS A 129 17.29 18.14 7.98
C HIS A 129 18.75 18.24 7.50
N LYS A 130 19.70 17.71 8.28
CA LYS A 130 21.11 17.74 7.88
C LYS A 130 21.38 16.73 6.76
N ASN A 131 22.29 17.09 5.85
CA ASN A 131 22.72 16.16 4.82
C ASN A 131 23.59 15.05 5.42
N ALA A 132 23.07 13.83 5.45
CA ALA A 132 23.74 12.67 6.04
C ALA A 132 25.10 12.34 5.36
N LYS A 133 25.34 12.80 4.14
CA LYS A 133 26.65 12.70 3.48
C LYS A 133 27.78 13.41 4.27
N ARG A 134 27.44 14.37 5.12
CA ARG A 134 28.38 15.19 5.91
C ARG A 134 28.40 14.81 7.39
N LEU A 135 27.76 13.71 7.78
CA LEU A 135 27.62 13.27 9.14
C LEU A 135 28.28 11.91 9.34
N THR A 136 28.72 11.61 10.56
CA THR A 136 29.03 10.23 10.95
C THR A 136 27.74 9.45 11.15
N ILE A 137 27.85 8.12 11.18
CA ILE A 137 26.66 7.27 11.39
C ILE A 137 26.00 7.51 12.76
N GLU A 138 26.78 7.81 13.79
CA GLU A 138 26.30 8.14 15.13
C GLU A 138 25.55 9.47 15.12
N GLN A 139 26.03 10.46 14.35
CA GLN A 139 25.33 11.73 14.19
C GLN A 139 24.00 11.54 13.44
N VAL A 140 23.96 10.71 12.39
CA VAL A 140 22.70 10.37 11.70
C VAL A 140 21.74 9.67 12.65
N LYS A 141 22.23 8.71 13.44
CA LYS A 141 21.42 8.03 14.47
C LYS A 141 20.84 9.03 15.47
N SER A 142 21.67 9.94 16.00
CA SER A 142 21.24 10.97 16.93
C SER A 142 20.16 11.90 16.34
N GLU A 143 20.29 12.30 15.07
CA GLU A 143 19.29 13.12 14.35
C GLU A 143 17.93 12.37 14.23
N ILE A 144 17.94 11.05 14.00
CA ILE A 144 16.75 10.22 13.92
C ILE A 144 16.11 10.10 15.31
N GLU A 145 16.86 9.66 16.30
CA GLU A 145 16.37 9.40 17.67
C GLU A 145 15.82 10.67 18.32
N LYS A 146 16.50 11.80 18.11
CA LYS A 146 16.03 13.10 18.63
C LYS A 146 14.68 13.50 18.02
N ASN A 147 14.51 13.30 16.69
CA ASN A 147 13.26 13.63 16.03
C ASN A 147 12.12 12.70 16.48
N ASP A 148 12.38 11.41 16.58
CA ASP A 148 11.40 10.43 17.03
C ASP A 148 10.93 10.72 18.46
N SER A 149 11.88 11.04 19.35
CA SER A 149 11.59 11.47 20.72
C SER A 149 10.73 12.73 20.76
N ALA A 150 11.03 13.73 19.93
CA ALA A 150 10.28 14.96 19.87
C ALA A 150 8.82 14.73 19.37
N ILE A 151 8.66 13.91 18.32
CA ILE A 151 7.33 13.52 17.82
C ILE A 151 6.56 12.80 18.92
N TYR A 152 7.16 11.81 19.56
CA TYR A 152 6.51 11.07 20.65
C TYR A 152 6.11 11.97 21.82
N THR A 153 7.03 12.82 22.28
CA THR A 153 6.79 13.71 23.42
C THR A 153 5.65 14.72 23.14
N ASN A 154 5.59 15.27 21.92
CA ASN A 154 4.66 16.34 21.61
C ASN A 154 3.30 15.85 21.09
N ILE A 155 3.25 14.74 20.36
CA ILE A 155 1.99 14.28 19.76
C ILE A 155 1.58 12.86 20.19
N GLY A 156 2.42 12.15 20.94
CA GLY A 156 2.08 10.84 21.54
C GLY A 156 2.16 9.66 20.60
N ILE A 157 2.74 9.81 19.40
CA ILE A 157 2.91 8.71 18.44
C ILE A 157 4.38 8.33 18.27
N VAL A 158 4.62 7.04 18.05
CA VAL A 158 5.94 6.54 17.66
C VAL A 158 5.99 6.54 16.11
N PRO A 159 6.97 7.26 15.50
CA PRO A 159 7.11 7.25 14.03
C PRO A 159 7.38 5.84 13.52
N ARG A 160 6.50 5.34 12.65
CA ARG A 160 6.58 3.99 12.09
C ARG A 160 7.26 3.95 10.73
N THR A 161 7.56 5.10 10.15
CA THR A 161 8.25 5.25 8.87
C THR A 161 9.34 6.31 8.97
N TYR A 162 10.19 6.40 7.94
CA TYR A 162 11.26 7.39 7.88
C TYR A 162 11.50 7.85 6.46
N CYS A 163 11.81 9.13 6.28
CA CYS A 163 12.22 9.73 5.02
C CYS A 163 13.61 10.37 5.15
N TYR A 164 14.45 10.17 4.14
CA TYR A 164 15.85 10.61 4.17
C TYR A 164 15.99 12.05 3.67
N PRO A 165 16.53 13.00 4.48
CA PRO A 165 16.89 14.33 4.02
C PRO A 165 17.77 14.28 2.77
N TYR A 166 17.50 15.17 1.81
CA TYR A 166 18.18 15.22 0.49
C TYR A 166 18.09 13.88 -0.30
N ASN A 167 17.21 12.97 0.09
CA ASN A 167 17.14 11.61 -0.45
C ASN A 167 18.49 10.85 -0.40
N TYR A 168 19.42 11.28 0.49
CA TYR A 168 20.70 10.62 0.66
C TYR A 168 20.61 9.45 1.61
N LYS A 169 21.03 8.29 1.14
CA LYS A 169 21.01 7.03 1.90
C LYS A 169 22.11 6.09 1.44
N THR A 170 22.69 5.37 2.38
CA THR A 170 23.56 4.21 2.19
C THR A 170 22.86 2.98 2.75
N GLU A 171 23.32 1.78 2.44
CA GLU A 171 22.79 0.54 3.02
C GLU A 171 22.84 0.57 4.55
N GLU A 172 23.91 1.09 5.13
CA GLU A 172 24.06 1.23 6.57
C GLU A 172 23.02 2.17 7.18
N ILE A 173 22.80 3.35 6.57
CA ILE A 173 21.77 4.31 7.00
C ILE A 173 20.37 3.70 6.85
N VAL A 174 20.10 3.00 5.76
CA VAL A 174 18.81 2.32 5.54
C VAL A 174 18.59 1.23 6.60
N SER A 175 19.59 0.39 6.83
CA SER A 175 19.52 -0.66 7.85
C SER A 175 19.25 -0.08 9.24
N MET A 176 19.94 0.99 9.62
CA MET A 176 19.76 1.68 10.91
C MET A 176 18.38 2.34 11.00
N ALA A 177 17.97 3.11 10.00
CA ALA A 177 16.70 3.83 10.00
C ALA A 177 15.48 2.90 9.93
N SER A 178 15.63 1.67 9.43
CA SER A 178 14.55 0.68 9.32
C SER A 178 14.27 -0.05 10.64
N LYS A 179 15.17 0.02 11.63
CA LYS A 179 14.99 -0.68 12.91
C LYS A 179 13.77 -0.17 13.65
N GLY A 180 12.85 -1.08 14.02
CA GLY A 180 11.61 -0.74 14.71
C GLY A 180 10.61 0.05 13.88
N ARG A 181 10.70 -0.01 12.54
CA ARG A 181 9.79 0.67 11.61
C ARG A 181 9.15 -0.31 10.64
N VAL A 182 8.02 0.11 10.11
CA VAL A 182 7.32 -0.59 9.03
C VAL A 182 8.12 -0.50 7.74
N ALA A 183 8.55 0.71 7.40
CA ALA A 183 9.32 0.97 6.19
C ALA A 183 10.05 2.32 6.25
N THR A 184 10.97 2.53 5.28
CA THR A 184 11.57 3.82 4.98
C THR A 184 11.37 4.15 3.49
N ARG A 185 11.20 5.42 3.14
CA ARG A 185 10.96 5.84 1.75
C ARG A 185 12.24 5.77 0.94
N THR A 186 12.40 4.69 0.17
CA THR A 186 13.55 4.48 -0.71
C THR A 186 13.27 4.82 -2.17
N LYS A 187 11.98 4.82 -2.57
CA LYS A 187 11.50 5.16 -3.91
C LYS A 187 10.41 6.21 -3.84
N GLN A 188 10.43 7.18 -4.72
CA GLN A 188 9.38 8.19 -4.91
C GLN A 188 9.48 8.79 -6.30
N ILE A 189 8.40 9.46 -6.72
CA ILE A 189 8.41 10.40 -7.81
C ILE A 189 8.12 11.82 -7.27
N SER A 190 8.75 12.87 -7.83
CA SER A 190 8.34 14.23 -7.54
C SER A 190 7.04 14.55 -8.29
N ILE A 191 6.05 15.02 -7.54
CA ILE A 191 4.76 15.49 -8.03
C ILE A 191 4.57 16.99 -7.80
N GLY A 192 5.63 17.74 -7.50
CA GLY A 192 5.61 19.19 -7.25
C GLY A 192 5.70 20.05 -8.50
N GLY A 193 6.51 21.10 -8.46
CA GLY A 193 6.53 22.21 -9.43
C GLY A 193 6.81 21.86 -10.90
N LYS A 194 7.29 20.66 -11.20
CA LYS A 194 7.47 20.17 -12.57
C LYS A 194 6.30 19.32 -13.07
N SER A 195 5.24 19.20 -12.31
CA SER A 195 4.06 18.42 -12.72
C SER A 195 3.26 19.14 -13.80
N THR A 196 2.70 18.36 -14.71
CA THR A 196 1.72 18.75 -15.71
C THR A 196 0.60 17.71 -15.73
N PRO A 197 -0.57 18.01 -16.30
CA PRO A 197 -1.65 17.03 -16.46
C PRO A 197 -1.17 15.74 -17.15
N GLU A 198 -0.35 15.88 -18.22
CA GLU A 198 0.16 14.74 -18.99
C GLU A 198 1.12 13.86 -18.17
N ARG A 199 1.92 14.47 -17.28
CA ARG A 199 2.79 13.71 -16.37
C ARG A 199 1.99 12.94 -15.34
N PHE A 200 0.96 13.54 -14.77
CA PHE A 200 0.05 12.85 -13.86
C PHE A 200 -0.69 11.70 -14.56
N ASP A 201 -1.22 11.93 -15.76
CA ASP A 201 -1.92 10.91 -16.55
C ASP A 201 -1.00 9.75 -16.92
N LYS A 202 0.21 10.06 -17.35
CA LYS A 202 1.22 9.04 -17.64
C LYS A 202 1.56 8.22 -16.39
N TRP A 203 1.75 8.88 -15.25
CA TRP A 203 2.04 8.19 -13.99
C TRP A 203 0.93 7.23 -13.60
N LEU A 204 -0.34 7.66 -13.64
CA LEU A 204 -1.48 6.80 -13.34
C LEU A 204 -1.55 5.61 -14.30
N LYS A 205 -1.39 5.85 -15.59
CA LYS A 205 -1.40 4.80 -16.61
C LYS A 205 -0.29 3.76 -16.38
N ASP A 206 0.92 4.23 -16.13
CA ASP A 206 2.08 3.36 -15.89
C ASP A 206 1.89 2.56 -14.61
N LEU A 207 1.37 3.19 -13.54
CA LEU A 207 1.11 2.57 -12.25
C LEU A 207 0.05 1.46 -12.35
N MET A 208 -1.07 1.73 -13.02
CA MET A 208 -2.12 0.75 -13.23
C MET A 208 -1.65 -0.41 -14.10
N LYS A 209 -0.87 -0.13 -15.14
CA LYS A 209 -0.29 -1.18 -16.00
C LYS A 209 0.69 -2.08 -15.25
N ALA A 210 1.48 -1.50 -14.36
CA ALA A 210 2.45 -2.25 -13.54
C ALA A 210 1.78 -2.90 -12.32
N GLU A 211 0.54 -2.52 -12.01
CA GLU A 211 -0.16 -2.90 -10.78
C GLU A 211 0.71 -2.65 -9.53
N ASP A 212 1.36 -1.50 -9.45
CA ASP A 212 2.39 -1.20 -8.45
C ASP A 212 1.90 -0.16 -7.42
N TRP A 213 2.74 0.12 -6.44
CA TRP A 213 2.55 1.17 -5.46
C TRP A 213 3.31 2.44 -5.85
N GLY A 214 2.59 3.52 -6.11
CA GLY A 214 3.11 4.84 -6.41
C GLY A 214 3.29 5.69 -5.17
N VAL A 215 4.50 6.21 -4.94
CA VAL A 215 4.78 7.18 -3.88
C VAL A 215 5.03 8.54 -4.51
N GLY A 216 4.02 9.42 -4.43
CA GLY A 216 4.12 10.80 -4.88
C GLY A 216 4.71 11.68 -3.78
N MET A 217 5.78 12.43 -4.07
CA MET A 217 6.46 13.30 -3.13
C MET A 217 6.40 14.76 -3.59
N THR A 218 6.01 15.64 -2.69
CA THR A 218 6.13 17.09 -2.84
C THR A 218 6.57 17.74 -1.53
N HIS A 219 6.99 19.01 -1.61
CA HIS A 219 7.24 19.85 -0.44
C HIS A 219 6.16 20.94 -0.37
N GLY A 220 6.26 21.94 -1.22
CA GLY A 220 5.33 23.06 -1.21
C GLY A 220 4.06 22.84 -2.05
N ILE A 221 2.99 23.49 -1.65
CA ILE A 221 1.77 23.62 -2.46
C ILE A 221 1.79 24.98 -3.18
N ASN A 222 1.77 26.07 -2.44
CA ASN A 222 1.79 27.45 -2.95
C ASN A 222 3.18 28.09 -2.83
N TYR A 223 3.98 27.66 -1.86
CA TYR A 223 5.32 28.21 -1.59
C TYR A 223 6.28 27.12 -1.10
N GLY A 224 7.55 27.47 -1.00
CA GLY A 224 8.61 26.55 -0.58
C GLY A 224 9.27 25.83 -1.74
N TYR A 225 10.08 24.85 -1.42
CA TYR A 225 10.80 24.07 -2.42
C TYR A 225 9.84 23.22 -3.23
N ASP A 226 10.04 23.19 -4.54
CA ASP A 226 9.27 22.39 -5.51
C ASP A 226 7.73 22.60 -5.43
N ALA A 227 7.30 23.84 -5.06
CA ALA A 227 5.89 24.20 -5.03
C ALA A 227 5.26 24.13 -6.43
N PHE A 228 3.96 23.80 -6.49
CA PHE A 228 3.24 23.74 -7.76
C PHE A 228 3.17 25.09 -8.44
N LYS A 229 3.29 25.11 -9.76
CA LYS A 229 3.05 26.34 -10.55
C LYS A 229 1.58 26.80 -10.42
N SER A 230 0.67 25.85 -10.33
CA SER A 230 -0.73 26.04 -10.00
C SER A 230 -1.18 24.86 -9.15
N PRO A 231 -1.60 25.09 -7.91
CA PRO A 231 -2.12 24.03 -7.04
C PRO A 231 -3.32 23.29 -7.62
N SER A 232 -4.12 23.94 -8.50
CA SER A 232 -5.26 23.30 -9.18
C SER A 232 -4.87 22.03 -9.92
N LEU A 233 -3.65 21.98 -10.49
CA LEU A 233 -3.11 20.77 -11.15
C LEU A 233 -3.12 19.54 -10.23
N PHE A 234 -2.77 19.78 -8.97
CA PHE A 234 -2.78 18.68 -7.98
C PHE A 234 -4.19 18.32 -7.56
N TRP A 235 -5.07 19.31 -7.40
CA TRP A 235 -6.49 19.05 -7.05
C TRP A 235 -7.22 18.30 -8.15
N GLU A 236 -7.03 18.66 -9.40
CA GLU A 236 -7.57 17.97 -10.57
C GLU A 236 -7.07 16.51 -10.66
N HIS A 237 -5.78 16.31 -10.37
CA HIS A 237 -5.23 14.96 -10.27
C HIS A 237 -5.88 14.16 -9.13
N LEU A 238 -6.06 14.75 -7.94
CA LEU A 238 -6.73 14.08 -6.83
C LEU A 238 -8.19 13.74 -7.14
N ASP A 239 -8.92 14.62 -7.85
CA ASP A 239 -10.29 14.38 -8.30
C ASP A 239 -10.36 13.22 -9.29
N LYS A 240 -9.40 13.17 -10.22
CA LYS A 240 -9.27 12.04 -11.15
C LYS A 240 -8.99 10.72 -10.40
N VAL A 241 -8.08 10.72 -9.45
CA VAL A 241 -7.81 9.52 -8.62
C VAL A 241 -9.04 9.14 -7.79
N LYS A 242 -9.79 10.12 -7.26
CA LYS A 242 -11.05 9.86 -6.55
C LYS A 242 -12.08 9.20 -7.45
N SER A 243 -12.19 9.60 -8.71
CA SER A 243 -13.11 8.98 -9.66
C SER A 243 -12.74 7.53 -10.02
N MET A 244 -11.55 7.08 -9.66
CA MET A 244 -10.99 5.73 -9.89
C MET A 244 -10.76 4.97 -8.58
N GLU A 245 -11.46 5.31 -7.50
CA GLU A 245 -11.25 4.71 -6.18
C GLU A 245 -11.62 3.23 -6.08
N ASP A 246 -12.35 2.71 -7.04
CA ASP A 246 -12.61 1.28 -7.24
C ASP A 246 -11.38 0.51 -7.73
N GLN A 247 -10.43 1.19 -8.38
CA GLN A 247 -9.22 0.60 -8.96
C GLN A 247 -7.94 1.03 -8.21
N ILE A 248 -7.97 2.19 -7.55
CA ILE A 248 -6.80 2.79 -6.88
C ILE A 248 -7.06 2.92 -5.39
N TRP A 249 -6.20 2.31 -4.58
CA TRP A 249 -6.19 2.56 -3.15
C TRP A 249 -5.29 3.75 -2.80
N VAL A 250 -5.85 4.81 -2.25
CA VAL A 250 -5.06 5.90 -1.65
C VAL A 250 -4.93 5.63 -0.16
N GLY A 251 -3.72 5.39 0.30
CA GLY A 251 -3.37 5.15 1.70
C GLY A 251 -2.13 5.92 2.13
N THR A 252 -1.94 6.11 3.42
CA THR A 252 -0.69 6.65 3.95
C THR A 252 0.47 5.73 3.58
N PHE A 253 1.68 6.24 3.60
CA PHE A 253 2.87 5.43 3.30
C PHE A 253 2.99 4.24 4.25
N CYS A 254 2.70 4.47 5.54
CA CYS A 254 2.72 3.43 6.56
C CYS A 254 1.65 2.35 6.32
N GLU A 255 0.41 2.72 5.99
CA GLU A 255 -0.67 1.78 5.71
C GLU A 255 -0.34 0.87 4.52
N VAL A 256 0.08 1.46 3.39
CA VAL A 256 0.39 0.68 2.18
C VAL A 256 1.61 -0.21 2.40
N ALA A 257 2.68 0.31 3.02
CA ALA A 257 3.88 -0.48 3.32
C ALA A 257 3.59 -1.65 4.28
N SER A 258 2.78 -1.39 5.32
CA SER A 258 2.36 -2.40 6.30
C SER A 258 1.53 -3.49 5.63
N TYR A 259 0.51 -3.08 4.86
CA TYR A 259 -0.36 -3.99 4.13
C TYR A 259 0.41 -4.92 3.19
N ILE A 260 1.32 -4.36 2.38
CA ILE A 260 2.15 -5.15 1.45
C ILE A 260 3.00 -6.17 2.23
N LYS A 261 3.66 -5.74 3.30
CA LYS A 261 4.51 -6.62 4.11
C LYS A 261 3.71 -7.71 4.81
N GLU A 262 2.56 -7.37 5.36
CA GLU A 262 1.67 -8.33 6.02
C GLU A 262 1.09 -9.34 5.02
N ARG A 263 0.67 -8.89 3.83
CA ARG A 263 0.20 -9.75 2.75
C ARG A 263 1.27 -10.74 2.26
N GLU A 264 2.53 -10.31 2.17
CA GLU A 264 3.65 -11.16 1.73
C GLU A 264 3.99 -12.25 2.74
N GLU A 265 3.79 -11.99 4.03
CA GLU A 265 4.20 -12.90 5.13
C GLU A 265 3.04 -13.76 5.66
N ILE A 266 1.80 -13.39 5.37
CA ILE A 266 0.64 -14.10 5.91
C ILE A 266 0.47 -15.47 5.25
N GLN A 267 0.17 -16.46 6.07
CA GLN A 267 -0.20 -17.80 5.64
C GLN A 267 -1.68 -18.05 5.94
N LEU A 268 -2.40 -18.59 4.99
CA LEU A 268 -3.81 -18.96 5.14
C LEU A 268 -3.96 -20.48 5.18
N LYS A 269 -4.64 -20.99 6.19
CA LYS A 269 -5.13 -22.37 6.20
C LYS A 269 -6.62 -22.34 5.92
N VAL A 270 -7.05 -22.82 4.75
CA VAL A 270 -8.45 -22.91 4.33
C VAL A 270 -8.94 -24.33 4.57
N SER A 271 -10.19 -24.46 5.04
CA SER A 271 -10.87 -25.72 5.21
C SER A 271 -12.33 -25.57 4.78
N ASN A 272 -12.71 -26.27 3.71
CA ASN A 272 -14.05 -26.26 3.15
C ASN A 272 -14.98 -27.18 3.97
N LYS A 273 -16.26 -26.80 4.05
CA LYS A 273 -17.36 -27.53 4.70
C LYS A 273 -18.56 -27.50 3.77
N LYS A 274 -19.52 -28.40 4.00
CA LYS A 274 -20.73 -28.53 3.18
C LYS A 274 -21.47 -27.19 2.96
N ASN A 275 -21.57 -26.36 4.00
CA ASN A 275 -22.31 -25.08 3.95
C ASN A 275 -21.42 -23.90 4.38
N GLY A 276 -20.15 -23.85 3.92
CA GLY A 276 -19.25 -22.75 4.27
C GLY A 276 -17.79 -23.15 4.30
N MET A 277 -16.96 -22.27 4.84
CA MET A 277 -15.53 -22.54 5.02
C MET A 277 -14.98 -21.91 6.31
N THR A 278 -13.81 -22.36 6.71
CA THR A 278 -13.01 -21.70 7.74
C THR A 278 -11.66 -21.32 7.18
N ILE A 279 -11.22 -20.08 7.46
CA ILE A 279 -9.91 -19.58 7.08
C ILE A 279 -9.18 -19.21 8.38
N THR A 280 -7.99 -19.78 8.58
CA THR A 280 -7.16 -19.46 9.74
C THR A 280 -5.92 -18.74 9.26
N PRO A 281 -5.85 -17.40 9.40
CA PRO A 281 -4.67 -16.63 9.11
C PRO A 281 -3.58 -16.86 10.15
N LYS A 282 -2.32 -16.86 9.71
CA LYS A 282 -1.14 -16.93 10.57
C LYS A 282 -0.11 -15.92 10.08
N LEU A 283 0.19 -14.94 10.92
CA LEU A 283 1.18 -13.92 10.65
C LEU A 283 2.20 -13.86 11.80
N LYS A 284 3.50 -13.79 11.49
CA LYS A 284 4.59 -13.79 12.47
C LYS A 284 5.24 -12.43 12.67
N LEU A 285 4.76 -11.39 12.00
CA LEU A 285 5.29 -10.03 12.17
C LEU A 285 4.96 -9.46 13.56
N ASP A 286 5.72 -8.48 13.99
CA ASP A 286 5.43 -7.75 15.25
C ASP A 286 4.11 -6.99 15.13
N ARG A 287 3.09 -7.46 15.84
CA ARG A 287 1.74 -6.86 15.82
C ARG A 287 1.67 -5.41 16.33
N LYS A 288 2.71 -4.92 17.00
CA LYS A 288 2.77 -3.50 17.39
C LYS A 288 3.14 -2.59 16.22
N LEU A 289 3.83 -3.14 15.22
CA LEU A 289 4.21 -2.43 14.00
C LEU A 289 3.26 -2.75 12.84
N PHE A 290 2.83 -3.98 12.72
CA PHE A 290 2.07 -4.51 11.60
C PHE A 290 0.69 -4.97 12.10
N ALA A 291 -0.35 -4.25 11.76
CA ALA A 291 -1.72 -4.56 12.18
C ALA A 291 -2.76 -3.96 11.22
N GLU A 292 -2.39 -3.81 9.93
CA GLU A 292 -3.34 -3.35 8.94
C GLU A 292 -4.41 -4.40 8.66
N PRO A 293 -5.69 -4.03 8.55
CA PRO A 293 -6.70 -4.93 8.05
C PRO A 293 -6.38 -5.34 6.61
N LEU A 294 -6.30 -6.65 6.37
CA LEU A 294 -6.08 -7.20 5.04
C LEU A 294 -7.41 -7.57 4.39
N THR A 295 -7.51 -7.37 3.08
CA THR A 295 -8.71 -7.76 2.32
C THR A 295 -8.60 -9.21 1.86
N MET A 296 -9.51 -10.05 2.36
CA MET A 296 -9.72 -11.40 1.85
C MET A 296 -10.61 -11.36 0.62
N VAL A 297 -10.26 -12.13 -0.39
CA VAL A 297 -11.08 -12.36 -1.58
C VAL A 297 -11.39 -13.83 -1.68
N ILE A 298 -12.66 -14.13 -1.87
CA ILE A 298 -13.16 -15.47 -2.20
C ILE A 298 -13.80 -15.37 -3.56
N GLN A 299 -13.25 -16.06 -4.53
CA GLN A 299 -13.74 -16.09 -5.89
C GLN A 299 -14.30 -17.48 -6.22
N GLY A 300 -15.54 -17.55 -6.68
CA GLY A 300 -16.22 -18.80 -7.00
C GLY A 300 -17.54 -18.57 -7.71
N GLU A 301 -18.36 -19.62 -7.84
CA GLU A 301 -19.71 -19.51 -8.36
C GLU A 301 -20.60 -18.67 -7.42
N THR A 302 -21.76 -18.23 -7.93
CA THR A 302 -22.65 -17.25 -7.28
C THR A 302 -22.90 -17.57 -5.80
N MET A 303 -22.30 -16.77 -4.94
CA MET A 303 -22.41 -16.92 -3.49
C MET A 303 -23.46 -15.92 -2.96
N ASN A 304 -24.69 -16.38 -2.73
CA ASN A 304 -25.74 -15.57 -2.10
C ASN A 304 -25.82 -15.83 -0.60
N GLY A 305 -26.20 -14.82 0.17
CA GLY A 305 -26.47 -14.98 1.59
C GLY A 305 -25.24 -15.33 2.44
N ILE A 306 -24.11 -14.65 2.21
CA ILE A 306 -22.85 -14.93 2.89
C ILE A 306 -22.79 -14.22 4.23
N LEU A 307 -22.50 -14.96 5.28
CA LEU A 307 -22.20 -14.45 6.60
C LEU A 307 -20.75 -14.73 6.97
N VAL A 308 -19.96 -13.67 7.21
CA VAL A 308 -18.56 -13.77 7.61
C VAL A 308 -18.36 -13.32 9.05
N LYS A 309 -17.72 -14.15 9.87
CA LYS A 309 -17.39 -13.81 11.26
C LYS A 309 -15.92 -14.07 11.57
N GLN A 310 -15.27 -13.13 12.26
CA GLN A 310 -13.95 -13.34 12.87
C GLN A 310 -14.10 -13.26 14.40
N GLY A 311 -13.88 -14.37 15.07
CA GLY A 311 -14.23 -14.49 16.48
C GLY A 311 -15.74 -14.30 16.69
N ARG A 312 -16.10 -13.27 17.49
CA ARG A 312 -17.53 -12.89 17.72
C ARG A 312 -18.00 -11.75 16.80
N LYS A 313 -17.08 -11.10 16.08
CA LYS A 313 -17.39 -9.96 15.24
C LYS A 313 -17.85 -10.43 13.85
N GLU A 314 -18.98 -9.91 13.39
CA GLU A 314 -19.40 -10.01 12.00
C GLU A 314 -18.63 -9.00 11.17
N LEU A 315 -18.14 -9.43 10.00
CA LEU A 315 -17.37 -8.60 9.08
C LEU A 315 -18.27 -8.13 7.94
N PRO A 316 -18.23 -6.84 7.58
CA PRO A 316 -18.92 -6.35 6.38
C PRO A 316 -18.40 -7.06 5.13
N VAL A 317 -19.32 -7.44 4.26
CA VAL A 317 -19.03 -8.17 3.03
C VAL A 317 -19.37 -7.31 1.84
N TYR A 318 -18.47 -7.29 0.85
CA TYR A 318 -18.65 -6.63 -0.44
C TYR A 318 -18.65 -7.69 -1.54
N ILE A 319 -19.62 -7.59 -2.45
CA ILE A 319 -19.74 -8.52 -3.58
C ILE A 319 -19.51 -7.74 -4.87
N ASN A 320 -18.62 -8.25 -5.72
CA ASN A 320 -18.34 -7.72 -7.04
C ASN A 320 -18.21 -8.88 -8.04
N GLY A 321 -19.25 -9.07 -8.86
CA GLY A 321 -19.35 -10.22 -9.77
C GLY A 321 -19.30 -11.54 -9.00
N ASN A 322 -18.33 -12.39 -9.30
CA ASN A 322 -18.09 -13.68 -8.63
C ASN A 322 -17.09 -13.60 -7.47
N LYS A 323 -16.79 -12.39 -7.01
CA LYS A 323 -15.88 -12.15 -5.87
C LYS A 323 -16.65 -11.69 -4.65
N VAL A 324 -16.33 -12.28 -3.51
CA VAL A 324 -16.75 -11.87 -2.18
C VAL A 324 -15.54 -11.34 -1.44
N MET A 325 -15.63 -10.13 -0.93
CA MET A 325 -14.51 -9.43 -0.29
C MET A 325 -14.88 -8.96 1.12
N PHE A 326 -13.95 -9.03 2.04
CA PHE A 326 -14.07 -8.47 3.38
C PHE A 326 -12.71 -8.17 3.99
N ASP A 327 -12.64 -7.14 4.80
CA ASP A 327 -11.43 -6.82 5.56
C ASP A 327 -11.40 -7.61 6.87
N PHE A 328 -10.25 -8.19 7.20
CA PHE A 328 -10.04 -8.98 8.41
C PHE A 328 -8.77 -8.54 9.16
N ASN A 329 -8.77 -8.80 10.47
CA ASN A 329 -7.57 -8.58 11.28
C ASN A 329 -6.64 -9.81 11.14
N PRO A 330 -5.39 -9.64 10.66
CA PRO A 330 -4.47 -10.76 10.47
C PRO A 330 -4.12 -11.53 11.76
N TYR A 331 -4.32 -10.89 12.93
CA TYR A 331 -4.15 -11.49 14.26
C TYR A 331 -5.47 -11.82 14.97
N GLY A 332 -6.60 -11.66 14.31
CA GLY A 332 -7.94 -11.83 14.88
C GLY A 332 -8.41 -13.29 15.04
N GLY A 333 -7.55 -14.26 14.68
CA GLY A 333 -7.88 -15.68 14.74
C GLY A 333 -8.76 -16.15 13.56
N THR A 334 -9.38 -17.31 13.72
CA THR A 334 -10.12 -17.99 12.66
C THR A 334 -11.33 -17.20 12.17
N ILE A 335 -11.47 -17.12 10.86
CA ILE A 335 -12.60 -16.56 10.13
C ILE A 335 -13.54 -17.72 9.77
N LYS A 336 -14.83 -17.57 10.06
CA LYS A 336 -15.89 -18.53 9.70
C LYS A 336 -16.80 -17.89 8.66
N ILE A 337 -17.04 -18.60 7.58
CA ILE A 337 -17.87 -18.17 6.47
C ILE A 337 -18.99 -19.19 6.32
N HIS A 338 -20.21 -18.72 6.29
CA HIS A 338 -21.43 -19.52 6.08
C HIS A 338 -22.05 -19.10 4.75
N PHE A 339 -22.42 -20.09 3.95
CA PHE A 339 -23.21 -19.96 2.72
C PHE A 339 -24.65 -20.39 3.03
N ASN A 340 -25.63 -19.57 2.65
CA ASN A 340 -27.06 -19.92 2.79
C ASN A 340 -27.55 -20.64 1.56
#